data_dc6eb3339aadd042c561328a46b6344b
#
_entry.id   dc6eb3339aadd042c561328a46b6344b
#
_cell.length_a   1.000
_cell.length_b   1.000
_cell.length_c   1.000
_cell.angle_alpha   90.00
_cell.angle_beta   90.00
_cell.angle_gamma   90.00
#
_symmetry.space_group_name_H-M   'P 1'
#
loop_
_entity.id
_entity.type
_entity.pdbx_description
1 polymer ?
#
loop_
_entity_poly.entity_id
_entity_poly.type
_entity_poly.pdbx_seq_one_letter_code
_entity_poly.pdbx_strand_id
1 'polypeptide(L)'
;MADVVIAGGGPAGRALARACARRGLSTTLIDPAPGRRWRATYGLWADELPSLPESAIACAPSRTLAFGTRPHLLDRQYLVVDNAGLRSWLDGGYQVVAGAVAGVDHGARGSSVRLEDGRVLAAGLYVDASGARPRGKRYEQTAFGVVLPAEDAQRLADSPETAVFMDWRGSEQGFLYVLPLGDGTVLVEETSLARKPGLPLELLAVRLRARLAAAGLTSAGREERVRIVLDVPAPRRGRTVPFGAAAGLVHPATGYSVATSVRLADPVAVAVAKVWDRGPAEVASAAHRALWPSSARTVHGLRRHGLRALCGMPPETVPVFFDLFFALPTGLQRAFTSGREDVPGTVEAMSALFRTAPWRVRKHLIGWRALRRSR
;
A
#
# COMPACT_ATOMS: atom_id res chain seq x y z
N MET A 1 8.98 -16.98 -27.28
CA MET A 1 9.50 -16.77 -25.91
C MET A 1 9.19 -15.33 -25.58
N ALA A 2 8.50 -15.05 -24.48
CA ALA A 2 8.32 -13.69 -24.04
C ALA A 2 9.60 -13.17 -23.39
N ASP A 3 9.92 -11.87 -23.57
CA ASP A 3 11.05 -11.29 -22.86
C ASP A 3 10.74 -11.27 -21.36
N VAL A 4 9.59 -10.73 -20.98
CA VAL A 4 9.19 -10.60 -19.58
C VAL A 4 7.88 -11.34 -19.32
N VAL A 5 7.86 -12.21 -18.30
CA VAL A 5 6.65 -12.85 -17.78
C VAL A 5 6.40 -12.33 -16.38
N ILE A 6 5.20 -11.79 -16.15
CA ILE A 6 4.77 -11.19 -14.88
C ILE A 6 3.57 -11.95 -14.34
N ALA A 7 3.66 -12.47 -13.12
CA ALA A 7 2.54 -13.11 -12.44
C ALA A 7 1.82 -12.10 -11.51
N GLY A 8 0.50 -11.93 -11.73
CA GLY A 8 -0.36 -11.05 -10.94
C GLY A 8 -0.87 -9.84 -11.71
N GLY A 9 -2.18 -9.84 -12.00
CA GLY A 9 -2.90 -8.80 -12.77
C GLY A 9 -3.46 -7.65 -11.92
N GLY A 10 -2.91 -7.42 -10.72
CA GLY A 10 -3.21 -6.25 -9.91
C GLY A 10 -2.55 -4.96 -10.45
N PRO A 11 -2.79 -3.80 -9.80
CA PRO A 11 -2.24 -2.51 -10.25
C PRO A 11 -0.72 -2.54 -10.47
N ALA A 12 0.04 -3.18 -9.58
CA ALA A 12 1.49 -3.29 -9.68
C ALA A 12 1.95 -4.07 -10.91
N GLY A 13 1.39 -5.28 -11.12
CA GLY A 13 1.78 -6.13 -12.25
C GLY A 13 1.44 -5.51 -13.59
N ARG A 14 0.25 -4.90 -13.72
CA ARG A 14 -0.16 -4.20 -14.96
C ARG A 14 0.69 -2.97 -15.23
N ALA A 15 1.03 -2.17 -14.20
CA ALA A 15 1.92 -1.03 -14.35
C ALA A 15 3.29 -1.46 -14.90
N LEU A 16 3.87 -2.52 -14.34
CA LEU A 16 5.17 -3.03 -14.82
C LEU A 16 5.06 -3.63 -16.20
N ALA A 17 3.97 -4.39 -16.50
CA ALA A 17 3.77 -4.97 -17.82
C ALA A 17 3.71 -3.89 -18.91
N ARG A 18 2.92 -2.83 -18.67
CA ARG A 18 2.85 -1.69 -19.58
C ARG A 18 4.19 -0.99 -19.74
N ALA A 19 4.91 -0.77 -18.63
CA ALA A 19 6.21 -0.12 -18.68
C ALA A 19 7.25 -0.93 -19.49
N CYS A 20 7.29 -2.25 -19.31
CA CYS A 20 8.16 -3.15 -20.09
C CYS A 20 7.79 -3.11 -21.59
N ALA A 21 6.50 -3.23 -21.90
CA ALA A 21 6.02 -3.19 -23.30
C ALA A 21 6.37 -1.86 -23.99
N ARG A 22 6.24 -0.73 -23.30
CA ARG A 22 6.64 0.60 -23.80
C ARG A 22 8.15 0.73 -24.05
N ARG A 23 8.97 -0.15 -23.50
CA ARG A 23 10.42 -0.25 -23.76
C ARG A 23 10.77 -1.29 -24.83
N GLY A 24 9.79 -1.79 -25.56
CA GLY A 24 9.98 -2.77 -26.64
C GLY A 24 10.17 -4.21 -26.17
N LEU A 25 9.99 -4.48 -24.87
CA LEU A 25 10.07 -5.85 -24.34
C LEU A 25 8.75 -6.57 -24.53
N SER A 26 8.77 -7.71 -25.23
CA SER A 26 7.59 -8.58 -25.37
C SER A 26 7.18 -9.09 -24.00
N THR A 27 5.99 -8.70 -23.53
CA THR A 27 5.57 -8.91 -22.15
C THR A 27 4.30 -9.73 -22.07
N THR A 28 4.30 -10.74 -21.20
CA THR A 28 3.13 -11.55 -20.87
C THR A 28 2.77 -11.41 -19.39
N LEU A 29 1.53 -11.02 -19.12
CA LEU A 29 0.94 -10.93 -17.79
C LEU A 29 0.10 -12.19 -17.53
N ILE A 30 0.34 -12.88 -16.44
CA ILE A 30 -0.42 -14.06 -16.02
C ILE A 30 -1.29 -13.68 -14.82
N ASP A 31 -2.58 -13.98 -14.89
CA ASP A 31 -3.51 -13.82 -13.77
C ASP A 31 -4.56 -14.92 -13.79
N PRO A 32 -4.92 -15.54 -12.65
CA PRO A 32 -5.93 -16.60 -12.61
C PRO A 32 -7.35 -16.13 -13.02
N ALA A 33 -7.62 -14.85 -12.87
CA ALA A 33 -8.91 -14.26 -13.22
C ALA A 33 -8.72 -12.85 -13.83
N PRO A 34 -8.15 -12.74 -15.06
CA PRO A 34 -7.74 -11.47 -15.65
C PRO A 34 -8.89 -10.49 -15.88
N GLY A 35 -10.13 -10.99 -15.99
CA GLY A 35 -11.35 -10.18 -16.11
C GLY A 35 -11.92 -9.68 -14.78
N ARG A 36 -11.45 -10.20 -13.64
CA ARG A 36 -12.00 -9.85 -12.33
C ARG A 36 -11.79 -8.36 -12.00
N ARG A 37 -12.85 -7.69 -11.54
CA ARG A 37 -12.77 -6.31 -11.07
C ARG A 37 -11.97 -6.25 -9.76
N TRP A 38 -11.15 -5.21 -9.61
CA TRP A 38 -10.53 -4.89 -8.33
C TRP A 38 -11.61 -4.36 -7.40
N ARG A 39 -11.68 -4.91 -6.20
CA ARG A 39 -12.77 -4.61 -5.25
C ARG A 39 -12.35 -3.65 -4.14
N ALA A 40 -11.05 -3.61 -3.83
CA ALA A 40 -10.53 -2.75 -2.78
C ALA A 40 -10.61 -1.28 -3.21
N THR A 41 -11.02 -0.42 -2.31
CA THR A 41 -10.93 1.03 -2.50
C THR A 41 -9.48 1.46 -2.35
N TYR A 42 -8.92 2.05 -3.39
CA TYR A 42 -7.56 2.59 -3.36
C TYR A 42 -7.62 4.10 -3.14
N GLY A 43 -6.87 4.57 -2.15
CA GLY A 43 -6.62 5.97 -1.91
C GLY A 43 -5.14 6.29 -2.04
N LEU A 44 -4.81 7.50 -2.41
CA LEU A 44 -3.44 8.02 -2.50
C LEU A 44 -3.41 9.55 -2.35
N TRP A 45 -2.24 10.10 -2.08
CA TRP A 45 -2.05 11.54 -2.14
C TRP A 45 -1.73 11.96 -3.58
N ALA A 46 -2.35 13.03 -4.06
CA ALA A 46 -2.20 13.50 -5.45
C ALA A 46 -0.73 13.69 -5.85
N ASP A 47 0.09 14.15 -4.92
CA ASP A 47 1.52 14.35 -5.12
C ASP A 47 2.35 13.07 -5.20
N GLU A 48 1.76 11.91 -4.85
CA GLU A 48 2.44 10.61 -5.02
C GLU A 48 2.39 10.10 -6.45
N LEU A 49 1.38 10.48 -7.23
CA LEU A 49 1.21 10.04 -8.62
C LEU A 49 0.63 11.17 -9.49
N PRO A 50 1.41 12.23 -9.78
CA PRO A 50 0.94 13.37 -10.56
C PRO A 50 0.51 13.02 -11.99
N SER A 51 0.95 11.86 -12.51
CA SER A 51 0.60 11.36 -13.83
C SER A 51 -0.69 10.53 -13.86
N LEU A 52 -1.40 10.41 -12.74
CA LEU A 52 -2.68 9.71 -12.72
C LEU A 52 -3.70 10.47 -13.57
N PRO A 53 -4.32 9.85 -14.60
CA PRO A 53 -5.29 10.56 -15.44
C PRO A 53 -6.59 10.79 -14.68
N GLU A 54 -7.33 11.83 -15.05
CA GLU A 54 -8.63 12.16 -14.44
C GLU A 54 -9.61 10.99 -14.50
N SER A 55 -9.60 10.22 -15.59
CA SER A 55 -10.44 9.01 -15.73
C SER A 55 -10.15 7.91 -14.71
N ALA A 56 -9.02 7.99 -14.00
CA ALA A 56 -8.67 7.07 -12.91
C ALA A 56 -8.88 7.69 -11.52
N ILE A 57 -9.53 8.86 -11.43
CA ILE A 57 -9.90 9.53 -10.18
C ILE A 57 -11.41 9.41 -9.99
N ALA A 58 -11.85 8.67 -8.99
CA ALA A 58 -13.25 8.57 -8.61
C ALA A 58 -13.70 9.81 -7.84
N CYS A 59 -12.87 10.28 -6.91
CA CYS A 59 -13.15 11.45 -6.10
C CYS A 59 -11.85 12.15 -5.68
N ALA A 60 -11.90 13.48 -5.65
CA ALA A 60 -10.87 14.36 -5.08
C ALA A 60 -11.54 15.23 -4.00
N PRO A 61 -11.67 14.75 -2.76
CA PRO A 61 -12.33 15.49 -1.69
C PRO A 61 -11.74 16.89 -1.53
N SER A 62 -12.59 17.90 -1.35
CA SER A 62 -12.15 19.29 -1.20
C SER A 62 -11.40 19.53 0.12
N ARG A 63 -11.68 18.69 1.12
CA ARG A 63 -11.06 18.74 2.45
C ARG A 63 -10.70 17.32 2.91
N THR A 64 -9.57 17.22 3.59
CA THR A 64 -9.16 15.97 4.25
C THR A 64 -8.90 16.24 5.73
N LEU A 65 -9.67 15.60 6.59
CA LEU A 65 -9.57 15.71 8.04
C LEU A 65 -8.97 14.46 8.65
N ALA A 66 -8.24 14.64 9.75
CA ALA A 66 -7.83 13.56 10.62
C ALA A 66 -8.12 13.96 12.08
N PHE A 67 -8.40 12.97 12.93
CA PHE A 67 -8.69 13.17 14.34
C PHE A 67 -7.83 12.23 15.17
N GLY A 68 -6.90 12.81 15.92
CA GLY A 68 -6.26 12.15 17.06
C GLY A 68 -7.13 12.36 18.31
N THR A 69 -6.66 13.15 19.26
CA THR A 69 -7.45 13.71 20.37
C THR A 69 -8.15 15.02 19.98
N ARG A 70 -7.73 15.64 18.88
CA ARG A 70 -8.24 16.88 18.31
C ARG A 70 -8.30 16.78 16.77
N PRO A 71 -9.07 17.69 16.10
CA PRO A 71 -9.13 17.72 14.64
C PRO A 71 -7.84 18.32 14.03
N HIS A 72 -7.50 17.81 12.84
CA HIS A 72 -6.42 18.29 11.99
C HIS A 72 -6.93 18.40 10.56
N LEU A 73 -6.84 19.59 9.96
CA LEU A 73 -6.99 19.77 8.53
C LEU A 73 -5.66 19.41 7.86
N LEU A 74 -5.68 18.43 6.98
CA LEU A 74 -4.46 17.99 6.27
C LEU A 74 -4.28 18.83 5.01
N ASP A 75 -3.15 19.54 4.94
CA ASP A 75 -2.75 20.35 3.78
C ASP A 75 -2.12 19.45 2.70
N ARG A 76 -2.90 18.47 2.23
CA ARG A 76 -2.55 17.56 1.13
C ARG A 76 -3.82 17.08 0.44
N GLN A 77 -3.84 17.15 -0.89
CA GLN A 77 -4.95 16.63 -1.67
C GLN A 77 -4.97 15.10 -1.60
N TYR A 78 -6.04 14.54 -1.07
CA TYR A 78 -6.32 13.12 -1.11
C TYR A 78 -7.11 12.76 -2.36
N LEU A 79 -6.86 11.60 -2.93
CA LEU A 79 -7.59 11.08 -4.08
C LEU A 79 -8.12 9.68 -3.78
N VAL A 80 -9.35 9.42 -4.19
CA VAL A 80 -9.92 8.08 -4.28
C VAL A 80 -9.87 7.64 -5.73
N VAL A 81 -9.34 6.45 -5.97
CA VAL A 81 -9.07 5.94 -7.31
C VAL A 81 -10.30 5.28 -7.90
N ASP A 82 -10.62 5.61 -9.16
CA ASP A 82 -11.49 4.78 -9.99
C ASP A 82 -10.73 3.55 -10.49
N ASN A 83 -11.13 2.39 -10.00
CA ASN A 83 -10.45 1.13 -10.31
C ASN A 83 -10.55 0.73 -11.78
N ALA A 84 -11.64 1.08 -12.45
CA ALA A 84 -11.84 0.77 -13.86
C ALA A 84 -10.98 1.71 -14.72
N GLY A 85 -10.97 2.99 -14.43
CA GLY A 85 -10.12 3.99 -15.07
C GLY A 85 -8.63 3.70 -14.86
N LEU A 86 -8.21 3.40 -13.63
CA LEU A 86 -6.83 2.99 -13.33
C LEU A 86 -6.44 1.76 -14.15
N ARG A 87 -7.30 0.75 -14.21
CA ARG A 87 -7.05 -0.47 -14.98
C ARG A 87 -6.94 -0.16 -16.47
N SER A 88 -7.87 0.60 -17.03
CA SER A 88 -7.85 1.01 -18.44
C SER A 88 -6.56 1.79 -18.77
N TRP A 89 -6.14 2.67 -17.89
CA TRP A 89 -4.89 3.41 -18.05
C TRP A 89 -3.65 2.50 -18.02
N LEU A 90 -3.67 1.43 -17.23
CA LEU A 90 -2.55 0.49 -17.10
C LEU A 90 -2.58 -0.63 -18.15
N ASP A 91 -3.68 -0.82 -18.85
CA ASP A 91 -3.82 -1.85 -19.88
C ASP A 91 -3.18 -1.42 -21.21
N GLY A 92 -2.76 -2.43 -22.00
CA GLY A 92 -2.27 -2.29 -23.36
C GLY A 92 -0.78 -2.50 -23.55
N GLY A 93 -0.42 -2.97 -24.75
CA GLY A 93 0.95 -3.24 -25.19
C GLY A 93 1.54 -4.58 -24.71
N TYR A 94 0.81 -5.39 -23.95
CA TYR A 94 1.25 -6.69 -23.44
C TYR A 94 0.16 -7.75 -23.62
N GLN A 95 0.57 -9.01 -23.63
CA GLN A 95 -0.37 -10.15 -23.67
C GLN A 95 -0.87 -10.48 -22.26
N VAL A 96 -2.11 -10.95 -22.16
CA VAL A 96 -2.69 -11.44 -20.91
C VAL A 96 -3.04 -12.92 -21.06
N VAL A 97 -2.53 -13.73 -20.15
CA VAL A 97 -2.77 -15.17 -20.09
C VAL A 97 -3.54 -15.50 -18.82
N ALA A 98 -4.71 -16.12 -18.97
CA ALA A 98 -5.44 -16.67 -17.83
C ALA A 98 -4.71 -17.91 -17.31
N GLY A 99 -4.42 -17.93 -16.01
CA GLY A 99 -3.74 -19.06 -15.35
C GLY A 99 -3.08 -18.64 -14.04
N ALA A 100 -2.72 -19.64 -13.24
CA ALA A 100 -1.95 -19.48 -12.01
C ALA A 100 -0.58 -20.13 -12.17
N VAL A 101 0.47 -19.47 -11.61
CA VAL A 101 1.84 -20.00 -11.66
C VAL A 101 2.02 -21.07 -10.59
N ALA A 102 2.34 -22.30 -10.99
CA ALA A 102 2.64 -23.42 -10.13
C ALA A 102 4.10 -23.47 -9.70
N GLY A 103 5.01 -23.06 -10.60
CA GLY A 103 6.45 -23.10 -10.32
C GLY A 103 7.26 -22.37 -11.38
N VAL A 104 8.51 -22.04 -11.02
CA VAL A 104 9.46 -21.37 -11.91
C VAL A 104 10.82 -22.01 -11.77
N ASP A 105 11.39 -22.43 -12.87
CA ASP A 105 12.73 -23.00 -12.97
C ASP A 105 13.64 -22.01 -13.71
N HIS A 106 14.79 -21.67 -13.12
CA HIS A 106 15.75 -20.72 -13.68
C HIS A 106 16.94 -21.45 -14.32
N GLY A 107 17.13 -21.23 -15.61
CA GLY A 107 18.26 -21.75 -16.38
C GLY A 107 19.23 -20.64 -16.83
N ALA A 108 20.30 -21.01 -17.51
CA ALA A 108 21.33 -20.07 -17.99
C ALA A 108 20.75 -19.04 -18.98
N ARG A 109 19.81 -19.43 -19.83
CA ARG A 109 19.26 -18.59 -20.91
C ARG A 109 17.91 -17.91 -20.58
N GLY A 110 17.35 -18.14 -19.39
CA GLY A 110 16.05 -17.60 -19.02
C GLY A 110 15.38 -18.42 -17.92
N SER A 111 14.06 -18.34 -17.87
CA SER A 111 13.23 -19.02 -16.90
C SER A 111 12.13 -19.80 -17.61
N SER A 112 11.74 -20.95 -17.06
CA SER A 112 10.58 -21.74 -17.45
C SER A 112 9.49 -21.55 -16.39
N VAL A 113 8.38 -20.97 -16.77
CA VAL A 113 7.25 -20.66 -15.89
C VAL A 113 6.15 -21.69 -16.15
N ARG A 114 5.91 -22.57 -15.19
CA ARG A 114 4.90 -23.64 -15.27
C ARG A 114 3.61 -23.15 -14.62
N LEU A 115 2.50 -23.28 -15.36
CA LEU A 115 1.15 -22.97 -14.87
C LEU A 115 0.52 -24.21 -14.23
N GLU A 116 -0.51 -24.00 -13.41
CA GLU A 116 -1.26 -25.07 -12.74
C GLU A 116 -1.98 -25.99 -13.74
N ASP A 117 -2.33 -25.51 -14.93
CA ASP A 117 -2.96 -26.27 -16.02
C ASP A 117 -1.95 -27.04 -16.89
N GLY A 118 -0.68 -27.04 -16.52
CA GLY A 118 0.38 -27.76 -17.23
C GLY A 118 1.07 -26.97 -18.34
N ARG A 119 0.55 -25.83 -18.79
CA ARG A 119 1.23 -24.96 -19.76
C ARG A 119 2.56 -24.46 -19.23
N VAL A 120 3.54 -24.33 -20.12
CA VAL A 120 4.86 -23.83 -19.81
C VAL A 120 5.19 -22.63 -20.68
N LEU A 121 5.59 -21.52 -20.06
CA LEU A 121 5.99 -20.29 -20.74
C LEU A 121 7.48 -20.05 -20.52
N ALA A 122 8.21 -19.81 -21.61
CA ALA A 122 9.61 -19.39 -21.52
C ALA A 122 9.71 -17.88 -21.38
N ALA A 123 10.56 -17.42 -20.46
CA ALA A 123 10.77 -15.99 -20.16
C ALA A 123 12.27 -15.68 -20.03
N GLY A 124 12.70 -14.53 -20.56
CA GLY A 124 14.01 -13.95 -20.26
C GLY A 124 14.09 -13.48 -18.80
N LEU A 125 13.04 -12.80 -18.34
CA LEU A 125 12.86 -12.35 -16.97
C LEU A 125 11.50 -12.82 -16.42
N TYR A 126 11.49 -13.38 -15.21
CA TYR A 126 10.27 -13.67 -14.46
C TYR A 126 10.10 -12.69 -13.30
N VAL A 127 8.89 -12.13 -13.18
CA VAL A 127 8.50 -11.20 -12.12
C VAL A 127 7.30 -11.75 -11.34
N ASP A 128 7.42 -11.79 -10.01
CA ASP A 128 6.32 -12.13 -9.11
C ASP A 128 5.65 -10.85 -8.57
N ALA A 129 4.51 -10.50 -9.14
CA ALA A 129 3.64 -9.41 -8.70
C ALA A 129 2.31 -9.94 -8.11
N SER A 130 2.26 -11.19 -7.67
CA SER A 130 1.06 -11.88 -7.18
C SER A 130 0.59 -11.43 -5.78
N GLY A 131 1.24 -10.43 -5.20
CA GLY A 131 0.89 -9.88 -3.90
C GLY A 131 1.71 -10.45 -2.74
N ALA A 132 1.52 -9.89 -1.56
CA ALA A 132 2.15 -10.38 -0.34
C ALA A 132 1.35 -11.57 0.20
N ARG A 133 1.99 -12.72 0.31
CA ARG A 133 1.39 -13.89 0.95
C ARG A 133 1.53 -13.77 2.47
N PRO A 134 0.45 -13.96 3.25
CA PRO A 134 0.55 -14.08 4.69
C PRO A 134 1.46 -15.29 5.01
N ARG A 135 2.65 -15.06 5.50
CA ARG A 135 3.56 -16.11 5.95
C ARG A 135 3.73 -15.98 7.46
N GLY A 136 2.84 -16.65 8.21
CA GLY A 136 2.95 -16.75 9.66
C GLY A 136 2.74 -15.42 10.39
N LYS A 137 3.56 -15.17 11.41
CA LYS A 137 3.42 -14.05 12.34
C LYS A 137 3.94 -12.71 11.77
N ARG A 138 3.22 -12.11 10.80
CA ARG A 138 3.49 -10.78 10.23
C ARG A 138 2.64 -9.71 10.90
N TYR A 139 3.10 -8.45 10.86
CA TYR A 139 2.24 -7.32 11.17
C TYR A 139 1.25 -7.14 10.03
N GLU A 140 -0.01 -7.07 10.37
CA GLU A 140 -1.12 -6.90 9.45
C GLU A 140 -1.96 -5.71 9.88
N GLN A 141 -2.49 -4.99 8.91
CA GLN A 141 -3.60 -4.07 9.07
C GLN A 141 -4.84 -4.74 8.50
N THR A 142 -5.93 -4.69 9.22
CA THR A 142 -7.21 -5.25 8.80
C THR A 142 -8.26 -4.17 8.89
N ALA A 143 -9.22 -4.19 7.96
CA ALA A 143 -10.31 -3.25 7.94
C ALA A 143 -11.62 -3.91 7.47
N PHE A 144 -12.73 -3.41 7.99
CA PHE A 144 -14.06 -3.76 7.55
C PHE A 144 -14.85 -2.48 7.29
N GLY A 145 -15.35 -2.35 6.08
CA GLY A 145 -16.09 -1.19 5.62
C GLY A 145 -17.47 -1.53 5.05
N VAL A 146 -18.32 -0.54 5.02
CA VAL A 146 -19.60 -0.56 4.30
C VAL A 146 -19.72 0.69 3.45
N VAL A 147 -20.35 0.56 2.29
CA VAL A 147 -20.64 1.68 1.41
C VAL A 147 -22.07 2.15 1.68
N LEU A 148 -22.21 3.44 2.02
CA LEU A 148 -23.47 4.07 2.37
C LEU A 148 -23.78 5.20 1.38
N PRO A 149 -25.03 5.67 1.27
CA PRO A 149 -25.37 6.92 0.60
C PRO A 149 -24.61 8.10 1.20
N ALA A 150 -24.15 9.04 0.38
CA ALA A 150 -23.37 10.18 0.84
C ALA A 150 -24.13 11.08 1.82
N GLU A 151 -25.45 11.17 1.68
CA GLU A 151 -26.33 11.90 2.59
C GLU A 151 -26.31 11.37 4.03
N ASP A 152 -26.16 10.04 4.19
CA ASP A 152 -26.04 9.42 5.51
C ASP A 152 -24.70 9.75 6.17
N ALA A 153 -23.65 9.90 5.37
CA ALA A 153 -22.30 10.15 5.88
C ALA A 153 -22.10 11.54 6.50
N GLN A 154 -22.98 12.49 6.26
CA GLN A 154 -22.95 13.83 6.89
C GLN A 154 -22.99 13.75 8.43
N ARG A 155 -23.50 12.64 8.99
CA ARG A 155 -23.48 12.40 10.43
C ARG A 155 -22.12 11.97 10.96
N LEU A 156 -21.21 11.58 10.08
CA LEU A 156 -19.86 11.09 10.41
C LEU A 156 -18.77 12.06 9.95
N ALA A 157 -19.04 12.88 8.94
CA ALA A 157 -18.14 13.88 8.39
C ALA A 157 -18.90 15.22 8.25
N ASP A 158 -18.19 16.34 8.35
CA ASP A 158 -18.80 17.70 8.32
C ASP A 158 -19.50 18.00 6.99
N SER A 159 -19.18 17.28 5.92
CA SER A 159 -19.72 17.50 4.57
C SER A 159 -19.49 16.24 3.71
N PRO A 160 -20.36 15.96 2.71
CA PRO A 160 -20.17 14.83 1.79
C PRO A 160 -18.91 14.94 0.93
N GLU A 161 -18.30 16.13 0.82
CA GLU A 161 -17.06 16.37 0.09
C GLU A 161 -15.82 16.29 0.98
N THR A 162 -15.97 15.98 2.26
CA THR A 162 -14.87 15.85 3.22
C THR A 162 -14.47 14.39 3.36
N ALA A 163 -13.20 14.09 3.12
CA ALA A 163 -12.62 12.81 3.52
C ALA A 163 -12.19 12.87 4.99
N VAL A 164 -12.62 11.89 5.78
CA VAL A 164 -12.02 11.62 7.09
C VAL A 164 -10.97 10.53 6.89
N PHE A 165 -9.70 10.97 6.86
CA PHE A 165 -8.57 10.10 6.60
C PHE A 165 -8.28 9.15 7.77
N MET A 166 -8.55 9.59 9.00
CA MET A 166 -8.30 8.80 10.20
C MET A 166 -9.04 9.45 11.38
N ASP A 167 -9.98 8.74 11.99
CA ASP A 167 -10.68 9.20 13.19
C ASP A 167 -10.52 8.21 14.34
N TRP A 168 -9.70 8.58 15.32
CA TRP A 168 -9.43 7.80 16.52
C TRP A 168 -10.46 7.99 17.62
N ARG A 169 -11.40 8.93 17.49
CA ARG A 169 -12.42 9.19 18.50
C ARG A 169 -13.34 7.98 18.64
N GLY A 170 -13.67 7.62 19.87
CA GLY A 170 -14.59 6.51 20.17
C GLY A 170 -14.06 5.11 19.83
N SER A 171 -12.74 4.93 19.61
CA SER A 171 -12.13 3.61 19.42
C SER A 171 -10.85 3.47 20.25
N GLU A 172 -10.73 2.37 20.96
CA GLU A 172 -9.52 2.07 21.74
C GLU A 172 -8.38 1.45 20.93
N GLN A 173 -8.67 0.87 19.76
CA GLN A 173 -7.70 0.03 19.04
C GLN A 173 -7.79 0.12 17.52
N GLY A 174 -8.44 1.14 17.00
CA GLY A 174 -8.66 1.36 15.58
C GLY A 174 -9.08 2.79 15.29
N PHE A 175 -9.37 3.06 14.06
CA PHE A 175 -9.83 4.36 13.59
C PHE A 175 -10.81 4.20 12.44
N LEU A 176 -11.62 5.20 12.24
CA LEU A 176 -12.59 5.24 11.16
C LEU A 176 -12.03 6.00 9.96
N TYR A 177 -12.22 5.45 8.76
CA TYR A 177 -12.19 6.19 7.50
C TYR A 177 -13.62 6.55 7.09
N VAL A 178 -13.78 7.75 6.51
CA VAL A 178 -15.00 8.14 5.76
C VAL A 178 -14.52 8.73 4.45
N LEU A 179 -14.70 8.01 3.35
CA LEU A 179 -14.14 8.34 2.05
C LEU A 179 -15.25 8.47 0.99
N PRO A 180 -15.51 9.69 0.47
CA PRO A 180 -16.39 9.86 -0.68
C PRO A 180 -15.89 9.07 -1.90
N LEU A 181 -16.81 8.36 -2.58
CA LEU A 181 -16.45 7.52 -3.73
C LEU A 181 -16.74 8.21 -5.09
N GLY A 182 -17.34 9.39 -5.09
CA GLY A 182 -17.59 10.18 -6.30
C GLY A 182 -18.87 9.82 -7.06
N ASP A 183 -19.53 8.73 -6.67
CA ASP A 183 -20.77 8.23 -7.29
C ASP A 183 -22.03 8.44 -6.43
N GLY A 184 -21.97 9.39 -5.50
CA GLY A 184 -23.05 9.65 -4.53
C GLY A 184 -23.02 8.69 -3.34
N THR A 185 -21.95 7.91 -3.20
CA THR A 185 -21.74 7.00 -2.07
C THR A 185 -20.47 7.32 -1.29
N VAL A 186 -20.36 6.75 -0.10
CA VAL A 186 -19.23 6.93 0.83
C VAL A 186 -18.84 5.57 1.41
N LEU A 187 -17.56 5.28 1.42
CA LEU A 187 -17.01 4.17 2.20
C LEU A 187 -16.83 4.63 3.64
N VAL A 188 -17.44 3.91 4.57
CA VAL A 188 -17.20 4.05 6.02
C VAL A 188 -16.52 2.79 6.50
N GLU A 189 -15.29 2.91 7.00
CA GLU A 189 -14.45 1.75 7.29
C GLU A 189 -13.80 1.84 8.67
N GLU A 190 -14.04 0.83 9.50
CA GLU A 190 -13.32 0.61 10.77
C GLU A 190 -12.03 -0.14 10.47
N THR A 191 -10.91 0.51 10.75
CA THR A 191 -9.57 0.01 10.44
C THR A 191 -8.79 -0.22 11.72
N SER A 192 -8.16 -1.39 11.85
CA SER A 192 -7.28 -1.67 12.98
C SER A 192 -5.94 -0.94 12.82
N LEU A 193 -5.34 -0.53 13.93
CA LEU A 193 -3.90 -0.31 13.93
C LEU A 193 -3.21 -1.65 13.62
N ALA A 194 -2.01 -1.56 13.02
CA ALA A 194 -1.20 -2.73 12.72
C ALA A 194 -0.99 -3.63 13.94
N ARG A 195 -1.24 -4.92 13.78
CA ARG A 195 -1.11 -5.95 14.83
C ARG A 195 -0.49 -7.22 14.29
N LYS A 196 -0.12 -8.11 15.21
CA LYS A 196 0.47 -9.42 14.92
C LYS A 196 -0.12 -10.49 15.83
N PRO A 197 -1.10 -11.28 15.34
CA PRO A 197 -1.79 -11.16 14.05
C PRO A 197 -2.71 -9.92 13.97
N GLY A 198 -3.21 -9.60 12.77
CA GLY A 198 -4.24 -8.57 12.57
C GLY A 198 -5.54 -8.90 13.31
N LEU A 199 -6.34 -7.87 13.62
CA LEU A 199 -7.64 -8.09 14.25
C LEU A 199 -8.56 -8.93 13.35
N PRO A 200 -9.42 -9.79 13.92
CA PRO A 200 -10.48 -10.46 13.18
C PRO A 200 -11.41 -9.44 12.50
N LEU A 201 -11.76 -9.69 11.24
CA LEU A 201 -12.67 -8.82 10.47
C LEU A 201 -14.06 -8.74 11.11
N GLU A 202 -14.51 -9.83 11.71
CA GLU A 202 -15.79 -9.93 12.42
C GLU A 202 -15.84 -8.98 13.62
N LEU A 203 -14.73 -8.80 14.34
CA LEU A 203 -14.63 -7.83 15.42
C LEU A 203 -14.72 -6.39 14.90
N LEU A 204 -14.06 -6.09 13.78
CA LEU A 204 -14.15 -4.77 13.14
C LEU A 204 -15.56 -4.50 12.62
N ALA A 205 -16.23 -5.51 12.08
CA ALA A 205 -17.63 -5.40 11.65
C ALA A 205 -18.57 -5.05 12.82
N VAL A 206 -18.37 -5.69 13.98
CA VAL A 206 -19.15 -5.37 15.19
C VAL A 206 -18.89 -3.92 15.64
N ARG A 207 -17.63 -3.49 15.65
CA ARG A 207 -17.28 -2.11 16.02
C ARG A 207 -17.86 -1.08 15.06
N LEU A 208 -17.73 -1.31 13.75
CA LEU A 208 -18.32 -0.42 12.75
C LEU A 208 -19.83 -0.29 12.92
N ARG A 209 -20.55 -1.41 13.09
CA ARG A 209 -21.99 -1.39 13.32
C ARG A 209 -22.39 -0.60 14.57
N ALA A 210 -21.60 -0.75 15.65
CA ALA A 210 -21.83 0.02 16.88
C ALA A 210 -21.63 1.53 16.65
N ARG A 211 -20.60 1.94 15.90
CA ARG A 211 -20.38 3.36 15.55
C ARG A 211 -21.50 3.90 14.67
N LEU A 212 -21.92 3.16 13.66
CA LEU A 212 -23.01 3.55 12.77
C LEU A 212 -24.32 3.69 13.56
N ALA A 213 -24.64 2.71 14.41
CA ALA A 213 -25.83 2.79 15.26
C ALA A 213 -25.81 4.00 16.21
N ALA A 214 -24.64 4.33 16.80
CA ALA A 214 -24.49 5.52 17.64
C ALA A 214 -24.70 6.83 16.86
N ALA A 215 -24.43 6.84 15.54
CA ALA A 215 -24.74 7.94 14.63
C ALA A 215 -26.17 7.89 14.06
N GLY A 216 -27.01 6.92 14.47
CA GLY A 216 -28.35 6.71 13.93
C GLY A 216 -28.37 6.19 12.49
N LEU A 217 -27.32 5.48 12.08
CA LEU A 217 -27.17 4.90 10.74
C LEU A 217 -27.32 3.39 10.77
N THR A 218 -27.78 2.81 9.66
CA THR A 218 -27.83 1.37 9.46
C THR A 218 -26.62 0.91 8.66
N SER A 219 -26.19 -0.33 8.87
CA SER A 219 -25.03 -0.93 8.16
C SER A 219 -25.46 -1.70 6.90
N ALA A 220 -26.58 -1.35 6.30
CA ALA A 220 -27.03 -1.98 5.06
C ALA A 220 -26.29 -1.36 3.87
N GLY A 221 -25.41 -2.14 3.21
CA GLY A 221 -24.64 -1.67 2.06
C GLY A 221 -23.63 -2.71 1.60
N ARG A 222 -22.91 -2.40 0.51
CA ARG A 222 -21.82 -3.24 0.01
C ARG A 222 -20.69 -3.28 1.04
N GLU A 223 -20.30 -4.47 1.46
CA GLU A 223 -19.19 -4.66 2.39
C GLU A 223 -17.84 -4.64 1.67
N GLU A 224 -16.84 -4.06 2.32
CA GLU A 224 -15.43 -4.17 1.96
C GLU A 224 -14.63 -4.81 3.09
N ARG A 225 -13.77 -5.75 2.73
CA ARG A 225 -12.94 -6.52 3.67
C ARG A 225 -11.49 -6.43 3.24
N VAL A 226 -10.66 -5.85 4.10
CA VAL A 226 -9.25 -5.56 3.79
C VAL A 226 -8.33 -6.29 4.76
N ARG A 227 -7.25 -6.84 4.21
CA ARG A 227 -6.12 -7.39 4.98
C ARG A 227 -4.83 -7.08 4.25
N ILE A 228 -3.95 -6.33 4.89
CA ILE A 228 -2.68 -5.85 4.32
C ILE A 228 -1.54 -6.33 5.20
N VAL A 229 -0.54 -7.00 4.61
CA VAL A 229 0.71 -7.36 5.28
C VAL A 229 1.67 -6.18 5.19
N LEU A 230 2.10 -5.64 6.32
CA LEU A 230 2.85 -4.37 6.40
C LEU A 230 4.37 -4.54 6.48
N ASP A 231 4.87 -5.60 7.11
CA ASP A 231 6.28 -5.73 7.44
C ASP A 231 7.07 -6.66 6.50
N VAL A 232 6.66 -6.73 5.24
CA VAL A 232 7.39 -7.48 4.22
C VAL A 232 8.80 -6.86 4.07
N PRO A 233 9.88 -7.64 4.26
CA PRO A 233 11.23 -7.11 4.12
C PRO A 233 11.55 -6.84 2.65
N ALA A 234 12.49 -5.95 2.40
CA ALA A 234 13.09 -5.82 1.08
C ALA A 234 13.66 -7.17 0.62
N PRO A 235 13.35 -7.62 -0.62
CA PRO A 235 13.70 -8.95 -1.07
C PRO A 235 15.22 -9.13 -1.17
N ARG A 236 15.67 -10.37 -1.00
CA ARG A 236 17.03 -10.78 -1.39
C ARG A 236 17.14 -10.81 -2.91
N ARG A 237 18.31 -10.53 -3.44
CA ARG A 237 18.57 -10.66 -4.87
C ARG A 237 18.44 -12.11 -5.31
N GLY A 238 17.86 -12.34 -6.45
CA GLY A 238 17.63 -13.67 -7.03
C GLY A 238 17.20 -13.53 -8.49
N ARG A 239 16.95 -14.65 -9.15
CA ARG A 239 16.48 -14.69 -10.55
C ARG A 239 14.99 -14.34 -10.67
N THR A 240 14.19 -14.67 -9.67
CA THR A 240 12.83 -14.15 -9.54
C THR A 240 12.89 -12.74 -9.00
N VAL A 241 12.27 -11.80 -9.70
CA VAL A 241 12.13 -10.40 -9.27
C VAL A 241 10.74 -10.22 -8.68
N PRO A 242 10.59 -10.04 -7.37
CA PRO A 242 9.28 -9.66 -6.81
C PRO A 242 8.98 -8.20 -7.14
N PHE A 243 7.68 -7.86 -7.31
CA PHE A 243 7.23 -6.51 -7.55
C PHE A 243 5.94 -6.19 -6.77
N GLY A 244 5.63 -4.92 -6.53
CA GLY A 244 4.46 -4.53 -5.75
C GLY A 244 4.53 -5.01 -4.29
N ALA A 245 3.43 -5.50 -3.77
CA ALA A 245 3.34 -6.00 -2.39
C ALA A 245 4.26 -7.21 -2.13
N ALA A 246 4.48 -8.08 -3.14
CA ALA A 246 5.43 -9.18 -3.05
C ALA A 246 6.88 -8.72 -2.81
N ALA A 247 7.23 -7.53 -3.30
CA ALA A 247 8.53 -6.90 -3.11
C ALA A 247 8.64 -6.08 -1.81
N GLY A 248 7.61 -6.03 -0.97
CA GLY A 248 7.61 -5.17 0.21
C GLY A 248 7.46 -3.68 -0.11
N LEU A 249 6.81 -3.33 -1.24
CA LEU A 249 6.51 -1.93 -1.59
C LEU A 249 5.33 -1.36 -0.79
N VAL A 250 4.67 -2.16 0.02
CA VAL A 250 3.67 -1.68 0.98
C VAL A 250 4.37 -0.82 2.03
N HIS A 251 3.86 0.38 2.24
CA HIS A 251 4.38 1.28 3.27
C HIS A 251 4.09 0.70 4.66
N PRO A 252 5.11 0.48 5.52
CA PRO A 252 4.93 -0.24 6.77
C PRO A 252 3.94 0.39 7.76
N ALA A 253 3.76 1.71 7.73
CA ALA A 253 2.88 2.40 8.66
C ALA A 253 1.48 2.72 8.11
N THR A 254 1.33 2.82 6.77
CA THR A 254 0.07 3.26 6.14
C THR A 254 -0.63 2.19 5.31
N GLY A 255 0.07 1.12 4.93
CA GLY A 255 -0.46 0.10 4.03
C GLY A 255 -0.52 0.50 2.54
N TYR A 256 -0.17 1.73 2.19
CA TYR A 256 -0.23 2.21 0.81
C TYR A 256 0.85 1.61 -0.06
N SER A 257 0.52 1.28 -1.30
CA SER A 257 1.46 0.65 -2.23
C SER A 257 1.19 0.95 -3.71
N VAL A 258 -0.01 1.40 -4.07
CA VAL A 258 -0.43 1.57 -5.47
C VAL A 258 0.41 2.65 -6.15
N ALA A 259 0.45 3.87 -5.61
CA ALA A 259 1.25 4.97 -6.17
C ALA A 259 2.73 4.60 -6.26
N THR A 260 3.31 4.02 -5.21
CA THR A 260 4.70 3.55 -5.20
C THR A 260 4.96 2.51 -6.29
N SER A 261 4.08 1.53 -6.46
CA SER A 261 4.23 0.47 -7.46
C SER A 261 4.15 1.02 -8.88
N VAL A 262 3.18 1.91 -9.15
CA VAL A 262 3.01 2.53 -10.47
C VAL A 262 4.22 3.40 -10.82
N ARG A 263 4.69 4.23 -9.89
CA ARG A 263 5.88 5.09 -10.09
C ARG A 263 7.16 4.30 -10.35
N LEU A 264 7.33 3.15 -9.72
CA LEU A 264 8.54 2.32 -9.87
C LEU A 264 8.53 1.45 -11.12
N ALA A 265 7.39 1.29 -11.77
CA ALA A 265 7.28 0.44 -12.96
C ALA A 265 8.21 0.90 -14.09
N ASP A 266 8.20 2.18 -14.43
CA ASP A 266 9.04 2.71 -15.52
C ASP A 266 10.55 2.70 -15.19
N PRO A 267 11.04 3.16 -14.02
CA PRO A 267 12.43 3.00 -13.63
C PRO A 267 12.94 1.56 -13.67
N VAL A 268 12.13 0.59 -13.26
CA VAL A 268 12.49 -0.83 -13.31
C VAL A 268 12.55 -1.32 -14.76
N ALA A 269 11.58 -0.98 -15.58
CA ALA A 269 11.56 -1.35 -17.00
C ALA A 269 12.75 -0.74 -17.77
N VAL A 270 13.10 0.52 -17.50
CA VAL A 270 14.31 1.18 -18.05
C VAL A 270 15.57 0.44 -17.66
N ALA A 271 15.73 0.11 -16.38
CA ALA A 271 16.91 -0.59 -15.88
C ALA A 271 17.06 -1.99 -16.50
N VAL A 272 15.95 -2.70 -16.70
CA VAL A 272 15.86 -4.00 -17.34
C VAL A 272 16.24 -3.90 -18.83
N ALA A 273 15.61 -3.00 -19.57
CA ALA A 273 15.85 -2.82 -21.01
C ALA A 273 17.31 -2.44 -21.30
N LYS A 274 17.91 -1.56 -20.49
CA LYS A 274 19.30 -1.09 -20.66
C LYS A 274 20.36 -2.22 -20.64
N VAL A 275 20.08 -3.32 -19.97
CA VAL A 275 21.04 -4.43 -19.82
C VAL A 275 20.51 -5.73 -20.38
N TRP A 276 19.50 -5.66 -21.25
CA TRP A 276 18.81 -6.85 -21.76
C TRP A 276 19.75 -7.87 -22.37
N ASP A 277 20.72 -7.44 -23.18
CA ASP A 277 21.68 -8.28 -23.89
C ASP A 277 22.77 -8.89 -22.99
N ARG A 278 22.83 -8.47 -21.71
CA ARG A 278 23.82 -8.98 -20.74
C ARG A 278 23.40 -10.29 -20.07
N GLY A 279 22.27 -10.82 -20.47
CA GLY A 279 21.71 -12.07 -20.00
C GLY A 279 20.86 -11.98 -18.73
N PRO A 280 20.10 -13.05 -18.47
CA PRO A 280 18.99 -13.02 -17.49
C PRO A 280 19.38 -12.75 -16.04
N ALA A 281 20.62 -13.11 -15.65
CA ALA A 281 21.11 -12.85 -14.29
C ALA A 281 21.36 -11.35 -14.05
N GLU A 282 21.97 -10.66 -15.02
CA GLU A 282 22.23 -9.22 -14.93
C GLU A 282 20.95 -8.42 -15.06
N VAL A 283 20.02 -8.85 -15.93
CA VAL A 283 18.68 -8.28 -16.06
C VAL A 283 17.93 -8.32 -14.73
N ALA A 284 17.88 -9.47 -14.06
CA ALA A 284 17.26 -9.60 -12.74
C ALA A 284 17.98 -8.74 -11.68
N SER A 285 19.31 -8.70 -11.73
CA SER A 285 20.11 -7.87 -10.82
C SER A 285 19.84 -6.38 -11.01
N ALA A 286 19.70 -5.90 -12.24
CA ALA A 286 19.37 -4.52 -12.56
C ALA A 286 17.96 -4.14 -12.05
N ALA A 287 16.97 -5.03 -12.24
CA ALA A 287 15.65 -4.85 -11.69
C ALA A 287 15.68 -4.71 -10.17
N HIS A 288 16.40 -5.58 -9.47
CA HIS A 288 16.55 -5.50 -8.01
C HIS A 288 17.24 -4.22 -7.54
N ARG A 289 18.26 -3.74 -8.26
CA ARG A 289 18.95 -2.47 -7.93
C ARG A 289 18.01 -1.27 -8.10
N ALA A 290 17.26 -1.21 -9.20
CA ALA A 290 16.29 -0.15 -9.45
C ALA A 290 15.15 -0.19 -8.44
N LEU A 291 14.68 -1.39 -8.08
CA LEU A 291 13.60 -1.56 -7.14
C LEU A 291 13.99 -1.22 -5.70
N TRP A 292 15.20 -1.55 -5.28
CA TRP A 292 15.66 -1.38 -3.90
C TRP A 292 17.08 -0.80 -3.81
N PRO A 293 17.27 0.50 -4.15
CA PRO A 293 18.52 1.20 -3.87
C PRO A 293 18.76 1.31 -2.36
N SER A 294 19.99 1.63 -1.96
CA SER A 294 20.39 1.68 -0.53
C SER A 294 19.56 2.67 0.28
N SER A 295 19.28 3.86 -0.28
CA SER A 295 18.41 4.88 0.32
C SER A 295 17.02 4.32 0.65
N ALA A 296 16.37 3.65 -0.31
CA ALA A 296 15.06 3.04 -0.10
C ALA A 296 15.07 1.94 0.96
N ARG A 297 16.15 1.14 1.04
CA ARG A 297 16.30 0.13 2.10
C ARG A 297 16.45 0.77 3.48
N THR A 298 17.19 1.87 3.57
CA THR A 298 17.36 2.63 4.81
C THR A 298 16.01 3.21 5.27
N VAL A 299 15.30 3.93 4.40
CA VAL A 299 13.97 4.48 4.70
C VAL A 299 13.00 3.38 5.12
N HIS A 300 12.97 2.26 4.39
CA HIS A 300 12.11 1.12 4.74
C HIS A 300 12.45 0.55 6.13
N GLY A 301 13.73 0.47 6.48
CA GLY A 301 14.19 0.08 7.81
C GLY A 301 13.69 1.03 8.91
N LEU A 302 13.81 2.34 8.69
CA LEU A 302 13.32 3.37 9.59
C LEU A 302 11.79 3.30 9.78
N ARG A 303 11.03 3.17 8.68
CA ARG A 303 9.58 3.02 8.70
C ARG A 303 9.12 1.75 9.44
N ARG A 304 9.84 0.62 9.26
CA ARG A 304 9.58 -0.61 10.02
C ARG A 304 9.91 -0.46 11.52
N HIS A 305 10.90 0.37 11.86
CA HIS A 305 11.15 0.73 13.25
C HIS A 305 9.97 1.54 13.81
N GLY A 306 9.51 2.56 13.08
CA GLY A 306 8.32 3.34 13.44
C GLY A 306 7.07 2.48 13.63
N LEU A 307 6.82 1.51 12.74
CA LEU A 307 5.73 0.54 12.88
C LEU A 307 5.81 -0.23 14.21
N ARG A 308 7.00 -0.74 14.56
CA ARG A 308 7.16 -1.50 15.81
C ARG A 308 6.96 -0.61 17.04
N ALA A 309 7.44 0.62 16.99
CA ALA A 309 7.24 1.61 18.06
C ALA A 309 5.75 1.89 18.26
N LEU A 310 5.03 2.16 17.17
CA LEU A 310 3.59 2.42 17.18
C LEU A 310 2.80 1.22 17.72
N CYS A 311 3.10 0.00 17.25
CA CYS A 311 2.45 -1.23 17.73
C CYS A 311 2.79 -1.58 19.19
N GLY A 312 3.81 -0.99 19.76
CA GLY A 312 4.20 -1.14 21.17
C GLY A 312 3.61 -0.09 22.09
N MET A 313 2.89 0.90 21.55
CA MET A 313 2.25 1.94 22.37
C MET A 313 0.97 1.42 23.01
N PRO A 314 0.65 1.85 24.25
CA PRO A 314 -0.67 1.67 24.83
C PRO A 314 -1.74 2.34 23.96
N PRO A 315 -2.95 1.76 23.86
CA PRO A 315 -4.02 2.28 22.99
C PRO A 315 -4.33 3.76 23.20
N GLU A 316 -4.39 4.20 24.44
CA GLU A 316 -4.68 5.60 24.82
C GLU A 316 -3.57 6.59 24.40
N THR A 317 -2.39 6.09 24.06
CA THR A 317 -1.26 6.91 23.64
C THR A 317 -1.23 7.12 22.12
N VAL A 318 -1.85 6.23 21.38
CA VAL A 318 -1.84 6.25 19.90
C VAL A 318 -2.49 7.51 19.31
N PRO A 319 -3.68 7.96 19.74
CA PRO A 319 -4.27 9.20 19.26
C PRO A 319 -3.38 10.43 19.49
N VAL A 320 -2.70 10.48 20.64
CA VAL A 320 -1.74 11.55 20.98
C VAL A 320 -0.53 11.52 20.04
N PHE A 321 -0.03 10.35 19.68
CA PHE A 321 1.02 10.22 18.68
C PHE A 321 0.58 10.78 17.32
N PHE A 322 -0.65 10.50 16.89
CA PHE A 322 -1.18 11.02 15.63
C PHE A 322 -1.42 12.53 15.67
N ASP A 323 -1.80 13.10 16.80
CA ASP A 323 -1.84 14.57 16.96
C ASP A 323 -0.46 15.21 16.71
N LEU A 324 0.61 14.59 17.21
CA LEU A 324 1.97 15.06 16.96
C LEU A 324 2.37 14.90 15.49
N PHE A 325 2.01 13.78 14.88
CA PHE A 325 2.32 13.52 13.48
C PHE A 325 1.61 14.49 12.54
N PHE A 326 0.30 14.71 12.73
CA PHE A 326 -0.47 15.63 11.89
C PHE A 326 -0.15 17.11 12.16
N ALA A 327 0.48 17.43 13.29
CA ALA A 327 1.00 18.77 13.58
C ALA A 327 2.39 19.04 12.97
N LEU A 328 3.07 18.04 12.41
CA LEU A 328 4.31 18.26 11.68
C LEU A 328 4.07 19.11 10.43
N PRO A 329 5.07 19.91 9.99
CA PRO A 329 5.04 20.54 8.68
C PRO A 329 4.74 19.51 7.57
N THR A 330 3.91 19.88 6.60
CA THR A 330 3.47 19.00 5.49
C THR A 330 4.65 18.34 4.77
N GLY A 331 5.77 19.05 4.61
CA GLY A 331 7.00 18.49 4.04
C GLY A 331 7.55 17.28 4.82
N LEU A 332 7.53 17.31 6.14
CA LEU A 332 7.97 16.20 7.00
C LEU A 332 6.97 15.04 6.98
N GLN A 333 5.67 15.34 6.96
CA GLN A 333 4.65 14.30 6.77
C GLN A 333 4.87 13.57 5.43
N ARG A 334 5.12 14.30 4.33
CA ARG A 334 5.42 13.75 2.99
C ARG A 334 6.72 12.94 2.98
N ALA A 335 7.78 13.43 3.60
CA ALA A 335 9.05 12.70 3.70
C ALA A 335 8.85 11.33 4.35
N PHE A 336 8.10 11.27 5.45
CA PHE A 336 7.83 10.01 6.14
C PHE A 336 6.87 9.11 5.37
N THR A 337 5.76 9.62 4.83
CA THR A 337 4.71 8.81 4.20
C THR A 337 5.01 8.47 2.74
N SER A 338 5.63 9.37 1.98
CA SER A 338 5.76 9.28 0.51
C SER A 338 7.21 9.29 0.02
N GLY A 339 8.14 9.86 0.80
CA GLY A 339 9.56 9.99 0.46
C GLY A 339 10.32 8.67 0.59
N ARG A 340 10.13 7.75 -0.38
CA ARG A 340 10.68 6.39 -0.34
C ARG A 340 12.22 6.31 -0.24
N GLU A 341 12.92 7.32 -0.77
CA GLU A 341 14.38 7.39 -0.83
C GLU A 341 14.93 8.59 -0.05
N ASP A 342 14.05 9.38 0.54
CA ASP A 342 14.39 10.55 1.33
C ASP A 342 14.81 10.17 2.75
N VAL A 343 16.08 9.78 2.89
CA VAL A 343 16.66 9.41 4.18
C VAL A 343 16.72 10.63 5.11
N PRO A 344 17.25 11.81 4.67
CA PRO A 344 17.31 12.98 5.55
C PRO A 344 15.93 13.42 6.05
N GLY A 345 14.95 13.58 5.16
CA GLY A 345 13.61 14.01 5.54
C GLY A 345 12.89 12.99 6.43
N THR A 346 13.10 11.68 6.20
CA THR A 346 12.53 10.63 7.09
C THR A 346 13.16 10.71 8.49
N VAL A 347 14.47 10.90 8.59
CA VAL A 347 15.16 11.05 9.88
C VAL A 347 14.72 12.33 10.58
N GLU A 348 14.58 13.42 9.86
CA GLU A 348 14.11 14.70 10.41
C GLU A 348 12.68 14.60 10.94
N ALA A 349 11.75 13.99 10.19
CA ALA A 349 10.38 13.75 10.63
C ALA A 349 10.34 12.92 11.92
N MET A 350 11.09 11.81 11.98
CA MET A 350 11.18 10.99 13.20
C MET A 350 11.81 11.74 14.37
N SER A 351 12.83 12.57 14.12
CA SER A 351 13.49 13.39 15.12
C SER A 351 12.58 14.50 15.65
N ALA A 352 11.81 15.14 14.77
CA ALA A 352 10.83 16.14 15.15
C ALA A 352 9.74 15.55 16.06
N LEU A 353 9.18 14.39 15.66
CA LEU A 353 8.25 13.64 16.50
C LEU A 353 8.83 13.31 17.87
N PHE A 354 10.07 12.83 17.90
CA PHE A 354 10.73 12.48 19.14
C PHE A 354 10.94 13.71 20.06
N ARG A 355 11.37 14.85 19.51
CA ARG A 355 11.59 16.09 20.27
C ARG A 355 10.30 16.66 20.85
N THR A 356 9.21 16.63 20.10
CA THR A 356 7.92 17.21 20.51
C THR A 356 7.08 16.25 21.37
N ALA A 357 7.37 14.96 21.33
CA ALA A 357 6.58 13.94 22.04
C ALA A 357 6.71 14.09 23.57
N PRO A 358 5.58 14.03 24.31
CA PRO A 358 5.62 13.91 25.76
C PRO A 358 6.26 12.59 26.17
N TRP A 359 6.77 12.49 27.43
CA TRP A 359 7.50 11.31 27.89
C TRP A 359 6.72 10.00 27.71
N ARG A 360 5.41 10.01 27.94
CA ARG A 360 4.53 8.85 27.75
C ARG A 360 4.54 8.28 26.34
N VAL A 361 4.76 9.11 25.29
CA VAL A 361 4.93 8.70 23.89
C VAL A 361 6.39 8.40 23.59
N ARG A 362 7.31 9.29 24.02
CA ARG A 362 8.75 9.25 23.70
C ARG A 362 9.42 7.94 24.09
N LYS A 363 9.09 7.39 25.27
CA LYS A 363 9.63 6.11 25.74
C LYS A 363 9.36 4.93 24.79
N HIS A 364 8.29 4.97 23.99
CA HIS A 364 7.97 3.94 23.01
C HIS A 364 8.70 4.16 21.68
N LEU A 365 9.02 5.42 21.33
CA LEU A 365 9.77 5.75 20.11
C LEU A 365 11.25 5.30 20.20
N ILE A 366 11.83 5.22 21.37
CA ILE A 366 13.24 4.76 21.59
C ILE A 366 13.38 3.24 21.43
N GLY A 367 12.29 2.48 21.40
CA GLY A 367 12.35 1.01 21.35
C GLY A 367 12.87 0.39 22.65
N TRP A 368 12.32 0.78 23.80
CA TRP A 368 12.64 0.31 25.16
C TRP A 368 12.80 -1.22 25.32
N ARG A 369 12.30 -2.01 24.35
CA ARG A 369 12.50 -3.48 24.35
C ARG A 369 13.96 -3.91 24.09
N ALA A 370 14.81 -3.06 23.52
CA ALA A 370 16.23 -3.35 23.34
C ALA A 370 17.00 -3.32 24.66
N LEU A 371 16.56 -2.49 25.61
CA LEU A 371 17.20 -2.33 26.93
C LEU A 371 16.82 -3.41 27.95
N ARG A 372 15.75 -4.18 27.73
CA ARG A 372 15.34 -5.29 28.63
C ARG A 372 15.98 -6.65 28.32
N ARG A 373 16.69 -6.81 27.21
CA ARG A 373 17.38 -8.06 26.84
C ARG A 373 18.85 -8.09 27.19
N SER A 374 19.37 -7.04 27.83
CA SER A 374 20.76 -6.95 28.31
C SER A 374 20.85 -6.91 29.85
N ARG A 375 19.84 -7.42 30.55
CA ARG A 375 19.93 -7.71 32.00
C ARG A 375 19.52 -9.14 32.24
#